data_bac8cf84f1adf6ae4e0baca6ef0a1e49
#
_entry.id   bac8cf84f1adf6ae4e0baca6ef0a1e49
#
_cell.length_a   1.000
_cell.length_b   1.000
_cell.length_c   1.000
_cell.angle_alpha   90.00
_cell.angle_beta   90.00
_cell.angle_gamma   90.00
#
_symmetry.space_group_name_H-M   'P 1'
#
loop_
_entity.id
_entity.type
_entity.pdbx_description
1 polymer ?
#
loop_
_entity_poly.entity_id
_entity_poly.type
_entity_poly.pdbx_seq_one_letter_code
_entity_poly.pdbx_strand_id
1 'polypeptide(L)'
;KKKHNKQSSPFLSDFQKNTSVFNKSDIDTSIVVSCIPIASSEVSNVYIDSVWFETPVQQFGTQQIIHAVIINKSTKDIENGTLKLFINNAQVSLSSFNVSAGGKKDASISFTVKAKGINKGVLKIEDYPITYDDNFYFSFNAQTTINALVINGKETKTSGNFKSLMQNDSLFVYKENNEASIDYSVFAKTNIIVLNELSALTSGLTSELQKFVSNGGSVVIFPNKKADLESYNTAFQNLQLPQITKLDTVNTKTQSINFEQGLY
;
A
#
# COMPACT_ATOMS: atom_id res chain seq x y z
N LYS A 1 14.67 23.95 -71.68
CA LYS A 1 14.41 23.96 -70.18
C LYS A 1 14.17 22.53 -69.72
N LYS A 2 15.15 21.87 -69.04
CA LYS A 2 14.94 20.56 -68.40
C LYS A 2 14.03 20.76 -67.24
N LYS A 3 12.84 20.13 -67.27
CA LYS A 3 11.97 19.97 -66.06
C LYS A 3 12.71 19.05 -65.11
N HIS A 4 13.26 19.58 -64.01
CA HIS A 4 13.70 18.76 -62.90
C HIS A 4 12.43 18.17 -62.26
N ASN A 5 12.23 16.88 -62.45
CA ASN A 5 11.23 16.14 -61.63
C ASN A 5 11.73 16.17 -60.19
N LYS A 6 11.03 16.89 -59.31
CA LYS A 6 11.30 16.82 -57.87
C LYS A 6 11.03 15.41 -57.38
N GLN A 7 11.98 14.82 -56.73
CA GLN A 7 11.82 13.52 -56.09
C GLN A 7 10.82 13.65 -54.94
N SER A 8 9.83 12.77 -54.86
CA SER A 8 8.85 12.76 -53.80
C SER A 8 9.19 11.64 -52.83
N SER A 9 9.27 11.96 -51.52
CA SER A 9 9.51 10.99 -50.46
C SER A 9 8.30 11.02 -49.46
N PRO A 10 7.45 9.99 -49.43
CA PRO A 10 6.38 9.90 -48.44
C PRO A 10 6.96 9.48 -47.11
N PHE A 11 6.54 10.16 -46.05
CA PHE A 11 6.85 9.85 -44.65
C PHE A 11 5.56 9.48 -43.92
N LEU A 12 5.46 8.21 -43.48
CA LEU A 12 4.34 7.68 -42.73
C LEU A 12 4.70 7.66 -41.25
N SER A 13 3.89 8.27 -40.38
CA SER A 13 4.11 8.27 -38.95
C SER A 13 2.80 8.64 -38.21
N ASP A 14 2.70 8.24 -36.96
CA ASP A 14 1.69 8.71 -36.03
C ASP A 14 2.03 10.09 -35.41
N PHE A 15 3.19 10.64 -35.74
CA PHE A 15 3.69 11.96 -35.32
C PHE A 15 3.64 12.19 -33.79
N GLN A 16 4.00 11.21 -32.99
CA GLN A 16 4.08 11.37 -31.54
C GLN A 16 5.13 12.44 -31.17
N LYS A 17 4.76 13.37 -30.28
CA LYS A 17 5.60 14.51 -29.88
C LYS A 17 6.96 14.12 -29.30
N ASN A 18 7.05 12.94 -28.68
CA ASN A 18 8.27 12.44 -28.04
C ASN A 18 9.21 11.69 -28.99
N THR A 19 8.74 11.29 -30.16
CA THR A 19 9.51 10.50 -31.12
C THR A 19 9.70 11.17 -32.48
N SER A 20 8.90 12.20 -32.80
CA SER A 20 8.88 12.87 -34.08
C SER A 20 9.32 14.32 -33.92
N VAL A 21 10.62 14.58 -34.11
CA VAL A 21 11.17 15.95 -34.16
C VAL A 21 11.57 16.25 -35.57
N PHE A 22 10.91 17.24 -36.23
CA PHE A 22 11.26 17.75 -37.52
C PHE A 22 11.90 19.12 -37.37
N ASN A 23 13.19 19.24 -37.72
CA ASN A 23 13.83 20.53 -37.87
C ASN A 23 13.72 20.97 -39.34
N LYS A 24 13.18 22.14 -39.56
CA LYS A 24 12.99 22.70 -40.90
C LYS A 24 14.30 22.89 -41.67
N SER A 25 15.40 23.05 -40.91
CA SER A 25 16.77 23.19 -41.45
C SER A 25 17.34 21.92 -42.06
N ASP A 26 16.78 20.74 -41.66
CA ASP A 26 17.34 19.44 -42.05
C ASP A 26 16.64 18.84 -43.29
N ILE A 27 15.67 19.56 -43.85
CA ILE A 27 14.92 19.13 -45.02
C ILE A 27 15.58 19.66 -46.28
N ASP A 28 16.03 18.74 -47.14
CA ASP A 28 16.52 19.10 -48.48
C ASP A 28 15.36 19.67 -49.31
N THR A 29 15.46 20.94 -49.70
CA THR A 29 14.42 21.66 -50.48
C THR A 29 14.27 21.12 -51.91
N SER A 30 15.17 20.27 -52.40
CA SER A 30 15.07 19.58 -53.69
C SER A 30 14.09 18.41 -53.67
N ILE A 31 13.70 17.93 -52.47
CA ILE A 31 12.79 16.80 -52.24
C ILE A 31 11.43 17.34 -51.79
N VAL A 32 10.35 16.77 -52.30
CA VAL A 32 9.01 16.99 -51.79
C VAL A 32 8.71 15.92 -50.73
N VAL A 33 8.68 16.32 -49.45
CA VAL A 33 8.32 15.43 -48.35
C VAL A 33 6.80 15.50 -48.16
N SER A 34 6.15 14.36 -48.29
CA SER A 34 4.72 14.23 -48.01
C SER A 34 4.54 13.52 -46.69
N CYS A 35 4.10 14.21 -45.63
CA CYS A 35 3.78 13.61 -44.35
C CYS A 35 2.39 12.99 -44.40
N ILE A 36 2.28 11.70 -44.20
CA ILE A 36 1.01 10.95 -44.18
C ILE A 36 0.80 10.53 -42.73
N PRO A 37 -0.15 11.16 -42.01
CA PRO A 37 -0.47 10.75 -40.64
C PRO A 37 -1.19 9.40 -40.63
N ILE A 38 -0.69 8.47 -39.80
CA ILE A 38 -1.39 7.25 -39.47
C ILE A 38 -2.27 7.58 -38.27
N ALA A 39 -3.58 7.63 -38.47
CA ALA A 39 -4.52 7.79 -37.36
C ALA A 39 -4.52 6.51 -36.51
N SER A 40 -4.38 6.66 -35.18
CA SER A 40 -4.65 5.54 -34.28
C SER A 40 -6.14 5.19 -34.36
N SER A 41 -6.46 3.94 -34.60
CA SER A 41 -7.79 3.44 -34.32
C SER A 41 -7.99 3.41 -32.81
N GLU A 42 -9.19 3.75 -32.33
CA GLU A 42 -9.57 3.50 -30.94
C GLU A 42 -9.46 2.00 -30.69
N VAL A 43 -8.49 1.60 -29.89
CA VAL A 43 -8.27 0.20 -29.54
C VAL A 43 -8.96 -0.04 -28.20
N SER A 44 -9.82 -1.06 -28.16
CA SER A 44 -10.42 -1.52 -26.91
C SER A 44 -9.30 -1.94 -25.94
N ASN A 45 -9.38 -1.44 -24.73
CA ASN A 45 -8.46 -1.85 -23.66
C ASN A 45 -9.16 -1.82 -22.31
N VAL A 46 -9.00 -2.90 -21.54
CA VAL A 46 -9.42 -3.03 -20.15
C VAL A 46 -8.22 -3.44 -19.33
N TYR A 47 -7.92 -2.76 -18.25
CA TYR A 47 -6.76 -3.06 -17.44
C TYR A 47 -7.01 -2.87 -15.95
N ILE A 48 -6.13 -3.46 -15.12
CA ILE A 48 -6.13 -3.30 -13.67
C ILE A 48 -5.23 -2.11 -13.32
N ASP A 49 -5.83 -1.05 -12.76
CA ASP A 49 -5.13 0.19 -12.40
C ASP A 49 -4.41 0.09 -11.05
N SER A 50 -5.12 -0.40 -10.04
CA SER A 50 -4.61 -0.49 -8.68
C SER A 50 -5.17 -1.70 -7.94
N VAL A 51 -4.40 -2.18 -6.94
CA VAL A 51 -4.74 -3.35 -6.14
C VAL A 51 -4.36 -3.11 -4.69
N TRP A 52 -5.25 -3.47 -3.74
CA TRP A 52 -4.95 -3.42 -2.31
C TRP A 52 -5.65 -4.55 -1.54
N PHE A 53 -5.12 -4.88 -0.38
CA PHE A 53 -5.76 -5.79 0.56
C PHE A 53 -6.75 -5.04 1.44
N GLU A 54 -7.88 -5.66 1.79
CA GLU A 54 -8.84 -5.09 2.75
C GLU A 54 -8.24 -4.96 4.15
N THR A 55 -7.36 -5.88 4.53
CA THR A 55 -6.67 -5.88 5.81
C THR A 55 -5.18 -5.56 5.64
N PRO A 56 -4.57 -4.77 6.54
CA PRO A 56 -3.15 -4.41 6.43
C PRO A 56 -2.20 -5.59 6.68
N VAL A 57 -2.67 -6.65 7.35
CA VAL A 57 -1.87 -7.84 7.67
C VAL A 57 -2.50 -9.07 7.05
N GLN A 58 -1.73 -9.77 6.23
CA GLN A 58 -2.15 -11.03 5.62
C GLN A 58 -1.71 -12.19 6.50
N GLN A 59 -2.66 -12.85 7.13
CA GLN A 59 -2.40 -13.93 8.07
C GLN A 59 -2.48 -15.30 7.39
N PHE A 60 -1.48 -16.17 7.66
CA PHE A 60 -1.48 -17.56 7.22
C PHE A 60 -2.72 -18.32 7.72
N GLY A 61 -3.37 -19.05 6.84
CA GLY A 61 -4.54 -19.87 7.15
C GLY A 61 -5.86 -19.11 7.16
N THR A 62 -5.87 -17.78 7.00
CA THR A 62 -7.10 -16.97 6.98
C THR A 62 -7.52 -16.59 5.56
N GLN A 63 -8.80 -16.29 5.43
CA GLN A 63 -9.35 -15.72 4.21
C GLN A 63 -8.95 -14.24 4.11
N GLN A 64 -8.47 -13.84 2.95
CA GLN A 64 -8.12 -12.46 2.61
C GLN A 64 -8.99 -11.98 1.46
N ILE A 65 -9.28 -10.70 1.42
CA ILE A 65 -9.95 -10.03 0.31
C ILE A 65 -8.98 -9.06 -0.33
N ILE A 66 -8.88 -9.15 -1.65
CA ILE A 66 -8.14 -8.20 -2.50
C ILE A 66 -9.16 -7.39 -3.29
N HIS A 67 -8.99 -6.09 -3.29
CA HIS A 67 -9.72 -5.15 -4.12
C HIS A 67 -8.86 -4.76 -5.31
N ALA A 68 -9.50 -4.55 -6.46
CA ALA A 68 -8.86 -4.11 -7.69
C ALA A 68 -9.71 -3.06 -8.39
N VAL A 69 -9.10 -1.95 -8.81
CA VAL A 69 -9.75 -0.99 -9.71
C VAL A 69 -9.53 -1.45 -11.14
N ILE A 70 -10.61 -1.72 -11.84
CA ILE A 70 -10.60 -2.10 -13.26
C ILE A 70 -11.08 -0.90 -14.08
N ILE A 71 -10.29 -0.51 -15.08
CA ILE A 71 -10.60 0.60 -15.99
C ILE A 71 -10.90 0.05 -17.39
N ASN A 72 -12.05 0.45 -17.93
CA ASN A 72 -12.44 0.15 -19.30
C ASN A 72 -12.24 1.40 -20.18
N LYS A 73 -11.27 1.38 -21.08
CA LYS A 73 -11.04 2.45 -22.07
C LYS A 73 -11.73 2.18 -23.40
N SER A 74 -12.49 1.09 -23.50
CA SER A 74 -13.23 0.78 -24.72
C SER A 74 -14.53 1.58 -24.82
N THR A 75 -15.12 1.57 -26.00
CA THR A 75 -16.44 2.17 -26.28
C THR A 75 -17.60 1.22 -26.00
N LYS A 76 -17.32 0.02 -25.48
CA LYS A 76 -18.32 -1.02 -25.17
C LYS A 76 -18.27 -1.39 -23.69
N ASP A 77 -19.43 -1.71 -23.14
CA ASP A 77 -19.55 -2.26 -21.80
C ASP A 77 -18.91 -3.65 -21.75
N ILE A 78 -18.27 -3.99 -20.65
CA ILE A 78 -17.81 -5.32 -20.34
C ILE A 78 -18.80 -5.94 -19.37
N GLU A 79 -19.47 -6.98 -19.79
CA GLU A 79 -20.35 -7.79 -18.96
C GLU A 79 -19.70 -9.14 -18.67
N ASN A 80 -19.76 -9.57 -17.40
CA ASN A 80 -19.17 -10.83 -16.94
C ASN A 80 -17.69 -11.01 -17.27
N GLY A 81 -16.93 -9.89 -17.26
CA GLY A 81 -15.48 -9.93 -17.35
C GLY A 81 -14.90 -10.80 -16.24
N THR A 82 -13.83 -11.55 -16.53
CA THR A 82 -13.24 -12.51 -15.60
C THR A 82 -12.02 -11.94 -14.91
N LEU A 83 -11.99 -11.96 -13.57
CA LEU A 83 -10.84 -11.63 -12.74
C LEU A 83 -10.29 -12.91 -12.10
N LYS A 84 -9.07 -13.32 -12.47
CA LYS A 84 -8.38 -14.50 -11.98
C LYS A 84 -7.27 -14.11 -11.00
N LEU A 85 -7.18 -14.81 -9.87
CA LEU A 85 -6.10 -14.63 -8.91
C LEU A 85 -5.18 -15.84 -8.89
N PHE A 86 -3.89 -15.59 -9.09
CA PHE A 86 -2.84 -16.58 -8.95
C PHE A 86 -1.95 -16.21 -7.76
N ILE A 87 -1.65 -17.17 -6.90
CA ILE A 87 -0.67 -17.04 -5.81
C ILE A 87 0.38 -18.13 -6.00
N ASN A 88 1.65 -17.74 -6.02
CA ASN A 88 2.79 -18.64 -6.24
C ASN A 88 2.59 -19.55 -7.47
N ASN A 89 2.12 -18.97 -8.59
CA ASN A 89 1.81 -19.60 -9.87
C ASN A 89 0.61 -20.57 -9.87
N ALA A 90 -0.11 -20.72 -8.76
CA ALA A 90 -1.33 -21.53 -8.72
C ALA A 90 -2.55 -20.62 -8.76
N GLN A 91 -3.54 -20.93 -9.61
CA GLN A 91 -4.83 -20.23 -9.57
C GLN A 91 -5.56 -20.60 -8.29
N VAL A 92 -5.86 -19.59 -7.46
CA VAL A 92 -6.49 -19.77 -6.13
C VAL A 92 -7.91 -19.26 -6.08
N SER A 93 -8.28 -18.36 -6.99
CA SER A 93 -9.63 -17.78 -7.00
C SER A 93 -10.01 -17.25 -8.39
N LEU A 94 -11.31 -17.08 -8.58
CA LEU A 94 -11.95 -16.52 -9.76
C LEU A 94 -13.12 -15.64 -9.31
N SER A 95 -13.28 -14.48 -9.92
CA SER A 95 -14.42 -13.57 -9.72
C SER A 95 -14.84 -13.00 -11.05
N SER A 96 -16.03 -12.41 -11.14
CA SER A 96 -16.50 -11.69 -12.32
C SER A 96 -16.70 -10.21 -12.00
N PHE A 97 -16.63 -9.37 -13.03
CA PHE A 97 -16.89 -7.94 -12.92
C PHE A 97 -17.66 -7.41 -14.13
N ASN A 98 -18.39 -6.32 -13.92
CA ASN A 98 -19.01 -5.55 -14.98
C ASN A 98 -18.48 -4.13 -14.91
N VAL A 99 -18.08 -3.57 -16.05
CA VAL A 99 -17.60 -2.18 -16.14
C VAL A 99 -18.10 -1.53 -17.42
N SER A 100 -18.72 -0.36 -17.28
CA SER A 100 -19.27 0.39 -18.41
C SER A 100 -18.18 0.94 -19.32
N ALA A 101 -18.53 1.24 -20.56
CA ALA A 101 -17.68 1.90 -21.53
C ALA A 101 -17.09 3.20 -20.97
N GLY A 102 -15.77 3.38 -21.08
CA GLY A 102 -15.06 4.54 -20.54
C GLY A 102 -15.06 4.65 -19.02
N GLY A 103 -15.61 3.67 -18.29
CA GLY A 103 -15.80 3.67 -16.85
C GLY A 103 -14.72 2.97 -16.04
N LYS A 104 -14.90 3.00 -14.71
CA LYS A 104 -14.10 2.23 -13.76
C LYS A 104 -14.99 1.44 -12.82
N LYS A 105 -14.48 0.34 -12.30
CA LYS A 105 -15.17 -0.56 -11.37
C LYS A 105 -14.22 -1.06 -10.29
N ASP A 106 -14.68 -0.99 -9.04
CA ASP A 106 -14.03 -1.70 -7.94
C ASP A 106 -14.55 -3.14 -7.92
N ALA A 107 -13.64 -4.08 -8.13
CA ALA A 107 -13.90 -5.51 -8.05
C ALA A 107 -13.18 -6.09 -6.84
N SER A 108 -13.74 -7.14 -6.25
CA SER A 108 -13.11 -7.85 -5.13
C SER A 108 -12.98 -9.33 -5.42
N ILE A 109 -11.94 -9.94 -4.87
CA ILE A 109 -11.69 -11.37 -4.98
C ILE A 109 -11.13 -11.89 -3.66
N SER A 110 -11.66 -13.02 -3.17
CA SER A 110 -11.23 -13.62 -1.91
C SER A 110 -10.42 -14.88 -2.13
N PHE A 111 -9.48 -15.15 -1.23
CA PHE A 111 -8.69 -16.38 -1.23
C PHE A 111 -8.18 -16.69 0.18
N THR A 112 -7.78 -17.95 0.41
CA THR A 112 -7.13 -18.36 1.67
C THR A 112 -5.62 -18.39 1.50
N VAL A 113 -4.89 -17.77 2.45
CA VAL A 113 -3.41 -17.77 2.46
C VAL A 113 -2.89 -19.13 2.88
N LYS A 114 -2.26 -19.86 1.95
CA LYS A 114 -1.78 -21.24 2.17
C LYS A 114 -0.27 -21.38 2.36
N ALA A 115 0.49 -20.30 2.20
CA ALA A 115 1.95 -20.34 2.38
C ALA A 115 2.40 -19.18 3.28
N LYS A 116 3.34 -19.48 4.18
CA LYS A 116 3.98 -18.52 5.09
C LYS A 116 5.07 -17.73 4.37
N GLY A 117 5.37 -16.52 4.87
CA GLY A 117 6.42 -15.69 4.30
C GLY A 117 6.00 -14.99 3.01
N ILE A 118 6.96 -14.72 2.14
CA ILE A 118 6.74 -13.96 0.91
C ILE A 118 5.97 -14.78 -0.10
N ASN A 119 4.82 -14.27 -0.51
CA ASN A 119 3.98 -14.81 -1.58
C ASN A 119 4.00 -13.86 -2.77
N LYS A 120 3.98 -14.41 -3.98
CA LYS A 120 3.88 -13.66 -5.24
C LYS A 120 2.47 -13.82 -5.78
N GLY A 121 1.81 -12.69 -6.07
CA GLY A 121 0.46 -12.66 -6.59
C GLY A 121 0.41 -12.09 -8.00
N VAL A 122 -0.55 -12.58 -8.78
CA VAL A 122 -0.92 -12.02 -10.07
C VAL A 122 -2.44 -11.98 -10.15
N LEU A 123 -2.99 -10.78 -10.33
CA LEU A 123 -4.36 -10.61 -10.78
C LEU A 123 -4.35 -10.54 -12.30
N LYS A 124 -5.20 -11.31 -12.93
CA LYS A 124 -5.28 -11.40 -14.39
C LYS A 124 -6.71 -11.16 -14.84
N ILE A 125 -6.86 -10.32 -15.85
CA ILE A 125 -8.05 -10.21 -16.71
C ILE A 125 -7.72 -10.74 -18.10
N GLU A 126 -8.69 -10.88 -18.95
CA GLU A 126 -8.49 -11.23 -20.36
C GLU A 126 -9.11 -10.14 -21.21
N ASP A 127 -8.29 -9.44 -21.96
CA ASP A 127 -8.68 -8.41 -22.91
C ASP A 127 -8.01 -8.63 -24.26
N TYR A 128 -8.66 -8.16 -25.33
CA TYR A 128 -8.15 -8.21 -26.68
C TYR A 128 -8.54 -6.92 -27.41
N PRO A 129 -7.65 -6.34 -28.22
CA PRO A 129 -6.37 -6.88 -28.73
C PRO A 129 -5.16 -6.50 -27.87
N ILE A 130 -5.29 -5.73 -26.79
CA ILE A 130 -4.18 -5.30 -25.95
C ILE A 130 -4.09 -6.27 -24.77
N THR A 131 -2.98 -7.02 -24.67
CA THR A 131 -2.82 -8.08 -23.66
C THR A 131 -1.63 -7.88 -22.74
N TYR A 132 -0.80 -6.85 -22.96
CA TYR A 132 0.43 -6.63 -22.17
C TYR A 132 0.15 -6.09 -20.76
N ASP A 133 -1.00 -5.45 -20.55
CA ASP A 133 -1.47 -4.88 -19.27
C ASP A 133 -2.60 -5.68 -18.60
N ASP A 134 -2.88 -6.87 -19.10
CA ASP A 134 -3.85 -7.83 -18.52
C ASP A 134 -3.45 -8.35 -17.13
N ASN A 135 -2.19 -8.20 -16.74
CA ASN A 135 -1.65 -8.77 -15.52
C ASN A 135 -1.18 -7.68 -14.57
N PHE A 136 -1.66 -7.73 -13.34
CA PHE A 136 -1.17 -6.91 -12.24
C PHE A 136 -0.37 -7.77 -11.26
N TYR A 137 0.92 -7.48 -11.10
CA TYR A 137 1.83 -8.24 -10.25
C TYR A 137 1.98 -7.58 -8.90
N PHE A 138 1.92 -8.37 -7.82
CA PHE A 138 2.11 -7.90 -6.46
C PHE A 138 2.80 -8.96 -5.61
N SER A 139 3.25 -8.58 -4.42
CA SER A 139 3.76 -9.51 -3.42
C SER A 139 3.29 -9.11 -2.04
N PHE A 140 3.15 -10.09 -1.15
CA PHE A 140 2.82 -9.87 0.25
C PHE A 140 3.55 -10.85 1.13
N ASN A 141 3.72 -10.47 2.42
CA ASN A 141 4.34 -11.34 3.42
C ASN A 141 3.26 -11.89 4.34
N ALA A 142 3.01 -13.20 4.26
CA ALA A 142 2.04 -13.87 5.12
C ALA A 142 2.60 -14.08 6.52
N GLN A 143 2.08 -13.34 7.48
CA GLN A 143 2.45 -13.44 8.89
C GLN A 143 1.77 -14.65 9.54
N THR A 144 2.50 -15.28 10.48
CA THR A 144 1.89 -16.30 11.35
C THR A 144 1.43 -15.68 12.66
N THR A 145 2.24 -14.80 13.20
CA THR A 145 2.03 -14.12 14.47
C THR A 145 2.65 -12.75 14.47
N ILE A 146 2.11 -11.85 15.28
CA ILE A 146 2.65 -10.54 15.60
C ILE A 146 3.11 -10.59 17.06
N ASN A 147 4.41 -10.42 17.30
CA ASN A 147 4.95 -10.32 18.64
C ASN A 147 4.65 -8.94 19.20
N ALA A 148 3.78 -8.86 20.18
CA ALA A 148 3.38 -7.63 20.85
C ALA A 148 3.98 -7.57 22.27
N LEU A 149 4.67 -6.49 22.57
CA LEU A 149 5.21 -6.19 23.90
C LEU A 149 4.49 -4.98 24.48
N VAL A 150 3.85 -5.15 25.63
CA VAL A 150 3.24 -4.03 26.36
C VAL A 150 4.13 -3.68 27.55
N ILE A 151 4.58 -2.44 27.61
CA ILE A 151 5.36 -1.92 28.74
C ILE A 151 4.42 -1.08 29.60
N ASN A 152 4.13 -1.57 30.79
CA ASN A 152 3.17 -0.96 31.71
C ASN A 152 3.86 -0.02 32.69
N GLY A 153 3.29 1.18 32.88
CA GLY A 153 3.66 2.07 33.98
C GLY A 153 3.30 1.49 35.35
N LYS A 154 3.95 1.97 36.42
CA LYS A 154 3.76 1.46 37.79
C LYS A 154 2.33 1.51 38.31
N GLU A 155 1.61 2.56 37.95
CA GLU A 155 0.24 2.83 38.45
C GLU A 155 -0.85 2.46 37.42
N THR A 156 -0.47 1.77 36.36
CA THR A 156 -1.40 1.39 35.28
C THR A 156 -2.49 0.47 35.78
N LYS A 157 -3.74 0.86 35.51
CA LYS A 157 -4.96 0.04 35.76
C LYS A 157 -5.49 -0.60 34.47
N THR A 158 -4.92 -0.28 33.34
CA THR A 158 -5.41 -0.66 32.00
C THR A 158 -4.64 -1.84 31.38
N SER A 159 -3.66 -2.41 32.08
CA SER A 159 -2.87 -3.57 31.59
C SER A 159 -3.76 -4.76 31.17
N GLY A 160 -4.82 -5.02 31.92
CA GLY A 160 -5.78 -6.08 31.60
C GLY A 160 -6.51 -5.89 30.27
N ASN A 161 -6.70 -4.64 29.83
CA ASN A 161 -7.39 -4.35 28.56
C ASN A 161 -6.57 -4.80 27.36
N PHE A 162 -5.27 -4.49 27.33
CA PHE A 162 -4.37 -4.93 26.26
C PHE A 162 -4.20 -6.44 26.26
N LYS A 163 -4.08 -7.03 27.44
CA LYS A 163 -4.01 -8.48 27.61
C LYS A 163 -5.25 -9.15 27.02
N SER A 164 -6.45 -8.70 27.39
CA SER A 164 -7.70 -9.24 26.88
C SER A 164 -7.86 -9.06 25.38
N LEU A 165 -7.46 -7.89 24.84
CA LEU A 165 -7.53 -7.60 23.41
C LEU A 165 -6.62 -8.52 22.60
N MET A 166 -5.34 -8.68 23.03
CA MET A 166 -4.34 -9.37 22.24
C MET A 166 -4.28 -10.88 22.49
N GLN A 167 -4.58 -11.36 23.69
CA GLN A 167 -4.54 -12.80 23.99
C GLN A 167 -5.72 -13.59 23.41
N ASN A 168 -6.83 -12.92 23.12
CA ASN A 168 -8.00 -13.56 22.51
C ASN A 168 -7.87 -13.71 20.99
N ASP A 169 -6.86 -13.07 20.37
CA ASP A 169 -6.58 -13.18 18.95
C ASP A 169 -5.30 -13.99 18.74
N SER A 170 -5.42 -15.11 18.02
CA SER A 170 -4.30 -16.01 17.69
C SER A 170 -3.20 -15.36 16.85
N LEU A 171 -3.47 -14.18 16.29
CA LEU A 171 -2.49 -13.39 15.55
C LEU A 171 -1.40 -12.85 16.48
N PHE A 172 -1.71 -12.55 17.76
CA PHE A 172 -0.76 -11.92 18.66
C PHE A 172 -0.08 -12.90 19.60
N VAL A 173 1.25 -12.78 19.70
CA VAL A 173 2.04 -13.33 20.80
C VAL A 173 2.29 -12.21 21.79
N TYR A 174 1.46 -12.18 22.84
CA TYR A 174 1.48 -11.13 23.85
C TYR A 174 2.56 -11.35 24.90
N LYS A 175 3.33 -10.31 25.20
CA LYS A 175 4.25 -10.21 26.32
C LYS A 175 4.06 -8.89 27.04
N GLU A 176 4.32 -8.85 28.33
CA GLU A 176 4.29 -7.62 29.12
C GLU A 176 5.52 -7.45 29.97
N ASN A 177 5.95 -6.21 30.14
CA ASN A 177 7.00 -5.78 31.06
C ASN A 177 6.48 -4.62 31.90
N ASN A 178 7.15 -4.37 33.03
CA ASN A 178 6.90 -3.17 33.84
C ASN A 178 8.00 -2.12 33.51
N GLU A 179 7.68 -0.83 33.60
CA GLU A 179 8.62 0.27 33.35
C GLU A 179 9.88 0.20 34.23
N ALA A 180 9.82 -0.45 35.41
CA ALA A 180 10.95 -0.61 36.31
C ALA A 180 11.93 -1.73 35.90
N SER A 181 11.53 -2.63 35.00
CA SER A 181 12.31 -3.81 34.62
C SER A 181 12.08 -4.19 33.14
N ILE A 182 12.45 -3.27 32.25
CA ILE A 182 12.30 -3.46 30.80
C ILE A 182 13.43 -4.36 30.29
N ASP A 183 13.05 -5.47 29.68
CA ASP A 183 14.01 -6.32 28.96
C ASP A 183 14.13 -5.86 27.50
N TYR A 184 15.15 -5.07 27.20
CA TYR A 184 15.42 -4.58 25.86
C TYR A 184 15.84 -5.67 24.86
N SER A 185 16.30 -6.83 25.35
CA SER A 185 16.74 -7.93 24.47
C SER A 185 15.61 -8.52 23.63
N VAL A 186 14.37 -8.36 24.09
CA VAL A 186 13.19 -8.85 23.37
C VAL A 186 12.77 -7.95 22.21
N PHE A 187 13.23 -6.69 22.17
CA PHE A 187 12.83 -5.71 21.13
C PHE A 187 13.15 -6.23 19.72
N ALA A 188 14.30 -6.87 19.52
CA ALA A 188 14.70 -7.43 18.23
C ALA A 188 13.74 -8.50 17.67
N LYS A 189 12.92 -9.10 18.52
CA LYS A 189 11.93 -10.14 18.15
C LYS A 189 10.49 -9.64 18.25
N THR A 190 10.30 -8.37 18.55
CA THR A 190 8.99 -7.72 18.72
C THR A 190 8.61 -7.01 17.41
N ASN A 191 7.33 -7.01 17.06
CA ASN A 191 6.80 -6.28 15.92
C ASN A 191 6.14 -4.96 16.35
N ILE A 192 5.47 -4.97 17.51
CA ILE A 192 4.78 -3.80 18.06
C ILE A 192 5.08 -3.66 19.54
N ILE A 193 5.45 -2.46 19.95
CA ILE A 193 5.63 -2.08 21.37
C ILE A 193 4.55 -1.09 21.74
N VAL A 194 3.83 -1.38 22.82
CA VAL A 194 2.84 -0.48 23.41
C VAL A 194 3.40 0.08 24.71
N LEU A 195 3.58 1.38 24.80
CA LEU A 195 3.90 2.09 26.02
C LEU A 195 2.60 2.50 26.70
N ASN A 196 2.27 1.82 27.79
CA ASN A 196 0.99 1.96 28.47
C ASN A 196 1.12 2.70 29.79
N GLU A 197 0.74 3.97 29.78
CA GLU A 197 0.69 4.86 30.96
C GLU A 197 2.04 4.98 31.71
N LEU A 198 3.16 5.01 30.99
CA LEU A 198 4.47 5.29 31.59
C LEU A 198 4.48 6.69 32.21
N SER A 199 5.13 6.83 33.36
CA SER A 199 5.26 8.12 34.02
C SER A 199 6.26 9.03 33.34
N ALA A 200 7.35 8.47 32.79
CA ALA A 200 8.37 9.18 32.04
C ALA A 200 9.01 8.27 30.99
N LEU A 201 9.55 8.86 29.92
CA LEU A 201 10.35 8.15 28.93
C LEU A 201 11.83 8.41 29.20
N THR A 202 12.54 7.39 29.69
CA THR A 202 13.98 7.50 29.96
C THR A 202 14.77 7.59 28.67
N SER A 203 15.96 8.22 28.72
CA SER A 203 16.87 8.30 27.57
C SER A 203 17.27 6.93 27.02
N GLY A 204 17.46 5.96 27.90
CA GLY A 204 17.76 4.58 27.51
C GLY A 204 16.61 3.92 26.72
N LEU A 205 15.38 4.03 27.23
CA LEU A 205 14.20 3.53 26.52
C LEU A 205 14.03 4.25 25.17
N THR A 206 14.17 5.56 25.15
CA THR A 206 14.06 6.37 23.92
C THR A 206 15.07 5.92 22.86
N SER A 207 16.33 5.68 23.23
CA SER A 207 17.36 5.21 22.31
C SER A 207 17.03 3.84 21.73
N GLU A 208 16.55 2.91 22.56
CA GLU A 208 16.17 1.58 22.09
C GLU A 208 14.89 1.60 21.21
N LEU A 209 13.92 2.47 21.54
CA LEU A 209 12.73 2.68 20.67
C LEU A 209 13.12 3.27 19.33
N GLN A 210 14.08 4.21 19.29
CA GLN A 210 14.56 4.77 18.03
C GLN A 210 15.19 3.69 17.13
N LYS A 211 16.04 2.82 17.69
CA LYS A 211 16.60 1.68 16.96
C LYS A 211 15.51 0.72 16.49
N PHE A 212 14.54 0.44 17.35
CA PHE A 212 13.42 -0.46 17.06
C PHE A 212 12.58 0.05 15.88
N VAL A 213 12.20 1.34 15.89
CA VAL A 213 11.44 1.98 14.79
C VAL A 213 12.27 2.04 13.51
N SER A 214 13.57 2.38 13.60
CA SER A 214 14.48 2.39 12.44
C SER A 214 14.63 1.02 11.77
N ASN A 215 14.41 -0.06 12.52
CA ASN A 215 14.41 -1.44 12.03
C ASN A 215 13.01 -1.91 11.58
N GLY A 216 12.02 -1.01 11.47
CA GLY A 216 10.67 -1.31 10.98
C GLY A 216 9.68 -1.75 12.05
N GLY A 217 10.01 -1.60 13.35
CA GLY A 217 9.08 -1.84 14.45
C GLY A 217 8.05 -0.72 14.61
N SER A 218 6.86 -1.06 15.12
CA SER A 218 5.77 -0.10 15.37
C SER A 218 5.65 0.21 16.86
N VAL A 219 5.48 1.48 17.22
CA VAL A 219 5.30 1.92 18.60
C VAL A 219 3.95 2.63 18.76
N VAL A 220 3.20 2.23 19.79
CA VAL A 220 1.96 2.90 20.19
C VAL A 220 2.15 3.46 21.60
N ILE A 221 1.81 4.73 21.81
CA ILE A 221 2.07 5.42 23.06
C ILE A 221 0.76 5.92 23.67
N PHE A 222 0.46 5.46 24.88
CA PHE A 222 -0.62 5.97 25.72
C PHE A 222 0.02 6.67 26.92
N PRO A 223 0.12 8.02 26.94
CA PRO A 223 0.74 8.74 28.04
C PRO A 223 -0.07 8.60 29.34
N ASN A 224 0.63 8.58 30.49
CA ASN A 224 -0.03 8.68 31.79
C ASN A 224 -0.69 10.06 31.96
N LYS A 225 -1.79 10.14 32.70
CA LYS A 225 -2.43 11.43 33.03
C LYS A 225 -1.51 12.40 33.80
N LYS A 226 -0.50 11.87 34.46
CA LYS A 226 0.53 12.62 35.20
C LYS A 226 1.90 12.47 34.55
N ALA A 227 1.93 12.25 33.21
CA ALA A 227 3.17 12.08 32.49
C ALA A 227 4.10 13.29 32.63
N ASP A 228 5.38 13.03 32.79
CA ASP A 228 6.40 14.05 32.68
C ASP A 228 6.54 14.51 31.22
N LEU A 229 5.92 15.65 30.89
CA LEU A 229 5.87 16.17 29.53
C LEU A 229 7.25 16.49 28.96
N GLU A 230 8.21 16.87 29.80
CA GLU A 230 9.57 17.18 29.34
C GLU A 230 10.27 15.92 28.83
N SER A 231 10.19 14.82 29.57
CA SER A 231 10.74 13.54 29.14
C SER A 231 10.07 13.01 27.87
N TYR A 232 8.73 13.12 27.78
CA TYR A 232 7.98 12.72 26.59
C TYR A 232 8.37 13.56 25.37
N ASN A 233 8.45 14.90 25.51
CA ASN A 233 8.80 15.77 24.40
C ASN A 233 10.24 15.56 23.92
N THR A 234 11.17 15.28 24.83
CA THR A 234 12.55 14.89 24.47
C THR A 234 12.56 13.60 23.66
N ALA A 235 11.79 12.60 24.10
CA ALA A 235 11.64 11.34 23.36
C ALA A 235 10.96 11.54 22.00
N PHE A 236 9.91 12.34 21.93
CA PHE A 236 9.17 12.65 20.70
C PHE A 236 10.05 13.37 19.68
N GLN A 237 10.89 14.29 20.12
CA GLN A 237 11.87 14.94 19.25
C GLN A 237 12.83 13.92 18.62
N ASN A 238 13.35 12.98 19.41
CA ASN A 238 14.25 11.93 18.92
C ASN A 238 13.54 10.94 17.97
N LEU A 239 12.25 10.71 18.17
CA LEU A 239 11.40 9.84 17.31
C LEU A 239 10.75 10.62 16.15
N GLN A 240 11.05 11.91 15.98
CA GLN A 240 10.46 12.80 14.97
C GLN A 240 8.93 12.89 15.05
N LEU A 241 8.39 12.83 16.25
CA LEU A 241 6.96 12.97 16.52
C LEU A 241 6.62 14.41 16.93
N PRO A 242 5.38 14.87 16.71
CA PRO A 242 4.91 16.15 17.22
C PRO A 242 4.98 16.24 18.75
N GLN A 243 5.34 17.39 19.26
CA GLN A 243 5.42 17.62 20.72
C GLN A 243 4.04 17.74 21.35
N ILE A 244 3.92 17.28 22.60
CA ILE A 244 2.73 17.45 23.42
C ILE A 244 2.79 18.85 24.04
N THR A 245 1.86 19.73 23.68
CA THR A 245 1.81 21.10 24.19
C THR A 245 1.06 21.20 25.53
N LYS A 246 0.06 20.34 25.74
CA LYS A 246 -0.79 20.36 26.92
C LYS A 246 -1.46 19.01 27.14
N LEU A 247 -1.58 18.60 28.41
CA LEU A 247 -2.48 17.53 28.81
C LEU A 247 -3.83 18.16 29.19
N ASP A 248 -4.89 17.73 28.52
CA ASP A 248 -6.24 18.13 28.86
C ASP A 248 -6.87 17.07 29.78
N THR A 249 -7.40 17.51 30.92
CA THR A 249 -8.04 16.65 31.91
C THR A 249 -9.56 16.55 31.76
N VAL A 250 -10.12 17.20 30.72
CA VAL A 250 -11.55 17.14 30.45
C VAL A 250 -11.93 15.74 30.00
N ASN A 251 -12.95 15.16 30.63
CA ASN A 251 -13.48 13.86 30.22
C ASN A 251 -14.17 14.00 28.87
N THR A 252 -13.51 13.52 27.82
CA THR A 252 -14.05 13.44 26.47
C THR A 252 -14.46 12.02 26.15
N LYS A 253 -15.56 11.88 25.39
CA LYS A 253 -15.98 10.59 24.82
C LYS A 253 -15.75 10.64 23.32
N THR A 254 -15.18 9.58 22.76
CA THR A 254 -15.10 9.41 21.31
C THR A 254 -16.51 9.23 20.76
N GLN A 255 -16.96 10.11 19.86
CA GLN A 255 -18.28 10.01 19.22
C GLN A 255 -18.26 9.04 18.04
N SER A 256 -17.22 9.09 17.22
CA SER A 256 -17.07 8.21 16.07
C SER A 256 -15.59 8.07 15.71
N ILE A 257 -15.23 6.94 15.14
CA ILE A 257 -13.91 6.70 14.53
C ILE A 257 -14.12 6.79 13.02
N ASN A 258 -13.37 7.67 12.37
CA ASN A 258 -13.39 7.74 10.90
C ASN A 258 -12.40 6.71 10.36
N PHE A 259 -12.95 5.65 9.75
CA PHE A 259 -12.17 4.60 9.10
C PHE A 259 -11.86 4.90 7.63
N GLU A 260 -12.41 6.00 7.07
CA GLU A 260 -12.21 6.36 5.66
C GLU A 260 -10.91 7.15 5.42
N GLN A 261 -10.31 7.68 6.45
CA GLN A 261 -8.98 8.27 6.32
C GLN A 261 -7.95 7.14 6.26
N GLY A 262 -7.48 6.89 5.03
CA GLY A 262 -6.31 6.04 4.82
C GLY A 262 -5.15 6.54 5.69
N LEU A 263 -4.53 5.66 6.43
CA LEU A 263 -3.32 5.94 7.24
C LEU A 263 -2.05 6.07 6.39
N TYR A 264 -2.21 6.17 5.04
CA TYR A 264 -1.10 6.23 4.07
C TYR A 264 -1.38 7.24 2.96
#